data_6b2b5e915d169e673fa1c7a6bbd220a6
#
_entry.id   6b2b5e915d169e673fa1c7a6bbd220a6
#
_cell.length_a   1.000
_cell.length_b   1.000
_cell.length_c   1.000
_cell.angle_alpha   90.00
_cell.angle_beta   90.00
_cell.angle_gamma   90.00
#
_symmetry.space_group_name_H-M   'P 1'
#
loop_
_entity.id
_entity.type
_entity.pdbx_description
1 polymer ?
#
loop_
_entity_poly.entity_id
_entity_poly.type
_entity_poly.pdbx_seq_one_letter_code
_entity_poly.pdbx_strand_id
1 'polypeptide(L)'
;MDGLRWLLLFFGVLVIAGVYLYSRREREKAEEEPAPDRRLAPTLGGDPKPDAEPEPLEEIAEPVDAVEVRPVGKQKIVTLRLIARDGGAFKGDELVLSMRGIGLRHGKFGIFHRYDGNDEERTVFSAASLVEPGSFDLANIKDQELPGISLFLVLPGPVDSVEAFDMMMECARTLTQSLDGELLDESGST
;
A
#
# COMPACT_ATOMS: atom_id res chain seq x y z
N MET A 1 -4.16 51.23 11.45
CA MET A 1 -4.56 49.78 11.51
C MET A 1 -3.77 48.90 10.55
N ASP A 2 -2.59 49.33 10.13
CA ASP A 2 -1.78 48.63 9.12
C ASP A 2 -0.84 47.54 9.70
N GLY A 3 -0.58 47.59 11.00
CA GLY A 3 0.31 46.61 11.65
C GLY A 3 -0.23 45.16 11.63
N LEU A 4 -1.56 44.99 11.74
CA LEU A 4 -2.18 43.66 11.70
C LEU A 4 -2.10 43.01 10.31
N ARG A 5 -2.19 43.81 9.25
CA ARG A 5 -2.04 43.34 7.87
C ARG A 5 -0.61 42.87 7.58
N TRP A 6 0.37 43.60 8.06
CA TRP A 6 1.79 43.23 7.94
C TRP A 6 2.12 42.00 8.73
N LEU A 7 1.53 41.82 9.92
CA LEU A 7 1.71 40.63 10.75
C LEU A 7 1.12 39.38 10.12
N LEU A 8 -0.08 39.49 9.51
CA LEU A 8 -0.71 38.38 8.75
C LEU A 8 0.09 38.01 7.50
N LEU A 9 0.65 39.00 6.80
CA LEU A 9 1.52 38.77 5.63
C LEU A 9 2.80 38.05 6.04
N PHE A 10 3.43 38.47 7.13
CA PHE A 10 4.64 37.83 7.66
C PHE A 10 4.38 36.39 8.09
N PHE A 11 3.24 36.14 8.75
CA PHE A 11 2.83 34.80 9.16
C PHE A 11 2.53 33.90 7.94
N GLY A 12 1.89 34.41 6.92
CA GLY A 12 1.64 33.68 5.67
C GLY A 12 2.92 33.27 4.95
N VAL A 13 3.88 34.19 4.85
CA VAL A 13 5.21 33.88 4.26
C VAL A 13 5.95 32.83 5.09
N LEU A 14 5.89 32.90 6.41
CA LEU A 14 6.54 31.94 7.32
C LEU A 14 5.96 30.54 7.20
N VAL A 15 4.63 30.42 7.06
CA VAL A 15 3.96 29.13 6.81
C VAL A 15 4.38 28.55 5.46
N ILE A 16 4.37 29.37 4.40
CA ILE A 16 4.79 28.92 3.06
C ILE A 16 6.24 28.48 3.06
N ALA A 17 7.14 29.23 3.71
CA ALA A 17 8.55 28.88 3.85
C ALA A 17 8.73 27.57 4.64
N GLY A 18 7.95 27.36 5.70
CA GLY A 18 7.95 26.16 6.51
C GLY A 18 7.53 24.92 5.70
N VAL A 19 6.44 25.03 4.95
CA VAL A 19 5.95 23.95 4.06
C VAL A 19 6.97 23.65 2.95
N TYR A 20 7.57 24.70 2.39
CA TYR A 20 8.59 24.54 1.34
C TYR A 20 9.85 23.83 1.86
N LEU A 21 10.33 24.19 3.05
CA LEU A 21 11.48 23.55 3.67
C LEU A 21 11.17 22.11 4.11
N TYR A 22 9.95 21.84 4.56
CA TYR A 22 9.50 20.50 4.90
C TYR A 22 9.47 19.59 3.65
N SER A 23 8.86 20.06 2.57
CA SER A 23 8.81 19.34 1.29
C SER A 23 10.19 19.11 0.66
N ARG A 24 11.11 20.05 0.85
CA ARG A 24 12.49 19.93 0.35
C ARG A 24 13.27 18.85 1.11
N ARG A 25 13.08 18.75 2.43
CA ARG A 25 13.73 17.71 3.25
C ARG A 25 13.31 16.29 2.90
N GLU A 26 12.07 16.09 2.43
CA GLU A 26 11.63 14.79 1.94
C GLU A 26 12.27 14.41 0.59
N ARG A 27 12.52 15.39 -0.27
CA ARG A 27 13.21 15.16 -1.55
C ARG A 27 14.70 14.85 -1.40
N GLU A 28 15.38 15.47 -0.47
CA GLU A 28 16.80 15.20 -0.21
C GLU A 28 17.04 13.80 0.40
N LYS A 29 16.03 13.20 1.05
CA LYS A 29 16.12 11.80 1.52
C LYS A 29 15.85 10.76 0.42
N ALA A 30 15.23 11.17 -0.69
CA ALA A 30 14.95 10.28 -1.83
C ALA A 30 16.08 10.26 -2.87
N GLU A 31 17.08 11.17 -2.78
CA GLU A 31 18.20 11.25 -3.74
C GLU A 31 19.50 10.60 -3.23
N GLU A 32 19.54 10.00 -2.05
CA GLU A 32 20.72 9.29 -1.53
C GLU A 32 20.75 7.78 -1.80
N GLU A 33 19.97 7.27 -2.76
CA GLU A 33 20.22 5.93 -3.31
C GLU A 33 21.07 6.03 -4.59
N PRO A 34 22.29 5.48 -4.61
CA PRO A 34 23.14 5.53 -5.80
C PRO A 34 22.56 4.64 -6.91
N ALA A 35 22.15 5.26 -8.01
CA ALA A 35 21.76 4.56 -9.22
C ALA A 35 22.96 3.78 -9.79
N PRO A 36 22.83 2.48 -10.14
CA PRO A 36 23.87 1.76 -10.85
C PRO A 36 23.89 2.20 -12.33
N ASP A 37 24.98 2.85 -12.67
CA ASP A 37 25.34 3.24 -14.05
C ASP A 37 25.48 1.99 -14.92
N ARG A 38 24.54 1.78 -15.84
CA ARG A 38 24.63 0.75 -16.88
C ARG A 38 24.61 1.39 -18.26
N ARG A 39 25.79 1.92 -18.64
CA ARG A 39 26.08 2.18 -20.06
C ARG A 39 26.57 0.90 -20.70
N LEU A 40 25.72 0.24 -21.46
CA LEU A 40 26.11 -0.79 -22.41
C LEU A 40 26.46 -0.11 -23.74
N ALA A 41 27.75 -0.08 -24.07
CA ALA A 41 28.20 0.20 -25.44
C ALA A 41 28.40 -1.15 -26.16
N PRO A 42 28.00 -1.28 -27.43
CA PRO A 42 28.21 -2.50 -28.21
C PRO A 42 29.59 -2.49 -28.82
N THR A 43 30.39 -3.55 -28.60
CA THR A 43 31.60 -3.80 -29.34
C THR A 43 31.48 -5.12 -30.10
N LEU A 44 31.66 -5.00 -31.39
CA LEU A 44 31.68 -6.09 -32.39
C LEU A 44 33.13 -6.59 -32.56
N GLY A 45 33.32 -7.94 -32.53
CA GLY A 45 34.28 -8.67 -33.36
C GLY A 45 35.70 -8.88 -32.88
N GLY A 46 36.13 -10.15 -32.86
CA GLY A 46 37.52 -10.57 -32.98
C GLY A 46 37.97 -11.72 -32.10
N ASP A 47 37.93 -12.94 -32.62
CA ASP A 47 38.64 -14.17 -32.16
C ASP A 47 40.16 -14.12 -32.50
N PRO A 48 41.00 -15.14 -32.17
CA PRO A 48 41.02 -16.17 -31.12
C PRO A 48 42.39 -16.46 -30.43
N LYS A 49 42.37 -17.13 -29.24
CA LYS A 49 43.25 -18.20 -28.67
C LYS A 49 44.79 -18.02 -28.60
N PRO A 50 45.58 -18.86 -27.83
CA PRO A 50 45.26 -19.80 -26.76
C PRO A 50 46.23 -19.73 -25.51
N ASP A 51 45.97 -20.65 -24.53
CA ASP A 51 46.85 -21.33 -23.57
C ASP A 51 47.19 -20.65 -22.25
N ALA A 52 46.62 -21.20 -21.18
CA ALA A 52 47.27 -21.85 -20.03
C ALA A 52 46.25 -22.37 -19.04
N GLU A 53 46.27 -23.67 -18.83
CA GLU A 53 45.59 -24.51 -17.83
C GLU A 53 46.48 -24.56 -16.54
N PRO A 54 46.04 -25.25 -15.50
CA PRO A 54 45.20 -24.85 -14.36
C PRO A 54 45.93 -25.03 -13.03
N GLU A 55 45.40 -24.55 -11.92
CA GLU A 55 45.49 -25.24 -10.61
C GLU A 55 44.31 -24.86 -9.69
N PRO A 56 43.81 -25.83 -8.90
CA PRO A 56 42.58 -25.71 -8.13
C PRO A 56 42.86 -25.28 -6.69
N LEU A 57 42.07 -24.37 -6.17
CA LEU A 57 41.91 -24.20 -4.75
C LEU A 57 40.47 -24.45 -4.34
N GLU A 58 40.33 -25.50 -3.57
CA GLU A 58 39.17 -26.00 -2.84
C GLU A 58 38.44 -24.89 -2.10
N GLU A 59 37.13 -24.78 -2.36
CA GLU A 59 36.03 -25.21 -1.51
C GLU A 59 36.05 -24.68 -0.07
N ILE A 60 35.26 -23.63 0.17
CA ILE A 60 34.32 -23.60 1.29
C ILE A 60 33.08 -22.86 0.79
N ALA A 61 32.12 -23.63 0.27
CA ALA A 61 30.76 -23.15 0.04
C ALA A 61 29.96 -23.43 1.30
N GLU A 62 29.74 -22.39 2.11
CA GLU A 62 28.57 -22.40 2.98
C GLU A 62 27.38 -21.93 2.15
N PRO A 63 26.23 -22.61 2.18
CA PRO A 63 25.05 -22.18 1.49
C PRO A 63 24.47 -20.98 2.25
N VAL A 64 24.76 -19.80 1.74
CA VAL A 64 23.93 -18.63 2.08
C VAL A 64 22.57 -18.91 1.49
N ASP A 65 21.58 -19.08 2.37
CA ASP A 65 20.17 -19.17 2.04
C ASP A 65 19.87 -18.19 0.92
N ALA A 66 19.43 -18.74 -0.20
CA ALA A 66 18.96 -17.96 -1.32
C ALA A 66 17.77 -17.15 -0.82
N VAL A 67 18.01 -15.89 -0.51
CA VAL A 67 16.95 -14.90 -0.44
C VAL A 67 16.32 -14.92 -1.83
N GLU A 68 15.16 -15.56 -1.94
CA GLU A 68 14.32 -15.49 -3.12
C GLU A 68 14.03 -14.00 -3.40
N VAL A 69 14.85 -13.41 -4.25
CA VAL A 69 14.54 -12.12 -4.88
C VAL A 69 13.36 -12.40 -5.78
N ARG A 70 12.15 -12.24 -5.22
CA ARG A 70 10.92 -12.29 -6.01
C ARG A 70 11.06 -11.26 -7.11
N PRO A 71 10.88 -11.64 -8.39
CA PRO A 71 10.98 -10.69 -9.49
C PRO A 71 9.98 -9.56 -9.22
N VAL A 72 10.43 -8.32 -9.34
CA VAL A 72 9.57 -7.12 -9.33
C VAL A 72 8.74 -7.18 -10.61
N GLY A 73 7.77 -8.11 -10.65
CA GLY A 73 6.75 -8.18 -11.68
C GLY A 73 5.82 -6.99 -11.53
N LYS A 74 5.18 -6.61 -12.62
CA LYS A 74 4.16 -5.55 -12.61
C LYS A 74 3.14 -5.86 -11.50
N GLN A 75 3.08 -5.01 -10.49
CA GLN A 75 2.07 -5.12 -9.46
C GLN A 75 0.69 -4.91 -10.09
N LYS A 76 -0.26 -5.77 -9.73
CA LYS A 76 -1.66 -5.65 -10.11
C LYS A 76 -2.46 -5.39 -8.84
N ILE A 77 -3.30 -4.38 -8.88
CA ILE A 77 -4.24 -4.07 -7.78
C ILE A 77 -5.62 -4.53 -8.23
N VAL A 78 -6.28 -5.30 -7.39
CA VAL A 78 -7.68 -5.69 -7.54
C VAL A 78 -8.48 -4.96 -6.49
N THR A 79 -9.54 -4.30 -6.88
CA THR A 79 -10.34 -3.46 -5.99
C THR A 79 -11.81 -3.88 -6.03
N LEU A 80 -12.43 -3.92 -4.84
CA LEU A 80 -13.87 -4.06 -4.66
C LEU A 80 -14.36 -2.90 -3.81
N ARG A 81 -15.57 -2.41 -4.06
CA ARG A 81 -16.19 -1.36 -3.27
C ARG A 81 -17.44 -1.91 -2.59
N LEU A 82 -17.53 -1.68 -1.30
CA LEU A 82 -18.74 -1.91 -0.52
C LEU A 82 -19.35 -0.56 -0.20
N ILE A 83 -20.56 -0.30 -0.68
CA ILE A 83 -21.28 0.96 -0.48
C ILE A 83 -22.57 0.71 0.28
N ALA A 84 -23.05 1.73 0.98
CA ALA A 84 -24.37 1.71 1.57
C ALA A 84 -25.43 1.81 0.48
N ARG A 85 -26.54 1.09 0.64
CA ARG A 85 -27.64 1.12 -0.32
C ARG A 85 -28.33 2.47 -0.36
N ASP A 86 -28.97 2.74 -1.49
CA ASP A 86 -29.83 3.91 -1.71
C ASP A 86 -29.13 5.26 -1.43
N GLY A 87 -27.78 5.30 -1.62
CA GLY A 87 -27.01 6.51 -1.35
C GLY A 87 -26.92 6.87 0.15
N GLY A 88 -27.18 5.91 1.03
CA GLY A 88 -27.05 6.04 2.47
C GLY A 88 -25.59 6.04 2.95
N ALA A 89 -25.41 5.84 4.24
CA ALA A 89 -24.11 5.70 4.88
C ALA A 89 -24.16 4.64 5.99
N PHE A 90 -23.04 3.98 6.21
CA PHE A 90 -22.85 3.11 7.36
C PHE A 90 -22.45 3.94 8.58
N LYS A 91 -22.96 3.59 9.75
CA LYS A 91 -22.42 4.13 10.99
C LYS A 91 -21.00 3.60 11.21
N GLY A 92 -20.08 4.49 11.53
CA GLY A 92 -18.68 4.15 11.61
C GLY A 92 -18.36 3.06 12.64
N ASP A 93 -19.04 3.07 13.79
CA ASP A 93 -18.87 2.06 14.84
C ASP A 93 -19.37 0.67 14.40
N GLU A 94 -20.53 0.59 13.72
CA GLU A 94 -21.08 -0.66 13.18
C GLU A 94 -20.17 -1.22 12.09
N LEU A 95 -19.65 -0.37 11.21
CA LEU A 95 -18.71 -0.74 10.16
C LEU A 95 -17.40 -1.29 10.73
N VAL A 96 -16.81 -0.59 11.69
CA VAL A 96 -15.56 -1.02 12.36
C VAL A 96 -15.76 -2.33 13.12
N LEU A 97 -16.90 -2.48 13.81
CA LEU A 97 -17.20 -3.71 14.53
C LEU A 97 -17.33 -4.91 13.57
N SER A 98 -18.01 -4.71 12.44
CA SER A 98 -18.18 -5.74 11.40
C SER A 98 -16.83 -6.12 10.78
N MET A 99 -15.97 -5.15 10.43
CA MET A 99 -14.62 -5.40 9.92
C MET A 99 -13.76 -6.21 10.90
N ARG A 100 -13.81 -5.86 12.19
CA ARG A 100 -13.08 -6.61 13.23
C ARG A 100 -13.64 -8.02 13.40
N GLY A 101 -14.95 -8.18 13.31
CA GLY A 101 -15.64 -9.47 13.42
C GLY A 101 -15.21 -10.49 12.37
N ILE A 102 -14.82 -10.03 11.18
CA ILE A 102 -14.31 -10.88 10.08
C ILE A 102 -12.76 -10.96 10.06
N GLY A 103 -12.09 -10.48 11.13
CA GLY A 103 -10.67 -10.62 11.32
C GLY A 103 -9.79 -9.58 10.64
N LEU A 104 -10.36 -8.44 10.22
CA LEU A 104 -9.57 -7.28 9.82
C LEU A 104 -9.05 -6.54 11.07
N ARG A 105 -7.80 -6.10 11.02
CA ARG A 105 -7.16 -5.34 12.10
C ARG A 105 -6.78 -3.95 11.62
N HIS A 106 -7.05 -2.94 12.43
CA HIS A 106 -6.61 -1.58 12.16
C HIS A 106 -5.09 -1.47 12.34
N GLY A 107 -4.40 -0.86 11.39
CA GLY A 107 -2.94 -0.85 11.36
C GLY A 107 -2.33 0.32 10.61
N LYS A 108 -1.30 0.06 9.86
CA LYS A 108 -0.55 1.07 9.09
C LYS A 108 -1.50 1.95 8.26
N PHE A 109 -1.14 3.22 8.10
CA PHE A 109 -1.92 4.23 7.35
C PHE A 109 -3.33 4.52 7.90
N GLY A 110 -3.66 4.03 9.12
CA GLY A 110 -4.99 4.22 9.68
C GLY A 110 -6.10 3.47 8.94
N ILE A 111 -5.78 2.40 8.23
CA ILE A 111 -6.73 1.54 7.51
C ILE A 111 -6.77 0.14 8.12
N PHE A 112 -7.70 -0.68 7.66
CA PHE A 112 -7.82 -2.06 8.10
C PHE A 112 -7.08 -3.02 7.17
N HIS A 113 -6.48 -4.07 7.74
CA HIS A 113 -5.70 -5.07 7.03
C HIS A 113 -6.14 -6.48 7.41
N ARG A 114 -6.18 -7.36 6.44
CA ARG A 114 -6.20 -8.81 6.65
C ARG A 114 -4.77 -9.31 6.52
N TYR A 115 -4.27 -9.93 7.57
CA TYR A 115 -2.93 -10.49 7.60
C TYR A 115 -2.95 -12.00 7.39
N ASP A 116 -1.83 -12.55 6.90
CA ASP A 116 -1.60 -13.99 6.87
C ASP A 116 -1.20 -14.44 8.28
N GLY A 117 -2.16 -15.03 9.00
CA GLY A 117 -1.98 -15.40 10.39
C GLY A 117 -1.80 -14.19 11.32
N ASN A 118 -0.73 -14.19 12.11
CA ASN A 118 -0.42 -13.14 13.08
C ASN A 118 0.69 -12.17 12.62
N ASP A 119 1.23 -12.36 11.45
CA ASP A 119 2.32 -11.56 10.92
C ASP A 119 1.78 -10.28 10.26
N GLU A 120 2.01 -9.13 10.89
CA GLU A 120 1.55 -7.82 10.42
C GLU A 120 2.34 -7.28 9.22
N GLU A 121 3.42 -7.93 8.82
CA GLU A 121 4.14 -7.59 7.60
C GLU A 121 3.57 -8.32 6.38
N ARG A 122 2.84 -9.41 6.60
CA ARG A 122 2.23 -10.22 5.56
C ARG A 122 0.76 -9.84 5.33
N THR A 123 0.54 -8.66 4.77
CA THR A 123 -0.81 -8.19 4.44
C THR A 123 -1.34 -8.90 3.21
N VAL A 124 -2.49 -9.59 3.34
CA VAL A 124 -3.19 -10.26 2.24
C VAL A 124 -3.98 -9.24 1.43
N PHE A 125 -4.88 -8.49 2.08
CA PHE A 125 -5.62 -7.39 1.49
C PHE A 125 -5.92 -6.32 2.54
N SER A 126 -6.38 -5.15 2.10
CA SER A 126 -6.67 -4.02 2.98
C SER A 126 -8.04 -3.41 2.68
N ALA A 127 -8.56 -2.67 3.66
CA ALA A 127 -9.81 -1.93 3.55
C ALA A 127 -9.60 -0.48 3.96
N ALA A 128 -9.94 0.45 3.08
CA ALA A 128 -9.86 1.90 3.27
C ALA A 128 -11.24 2.54 3.19
N SER A 129 -11.43 3.68 3.85
CA SER A 129 -12.66 4.48 3.70
C SER A 129 -12.75 5.06 2.29
N LEU A 130 -13.97 5.21 1.76
CA LEU A 130 -14.22 5.97 0.52
C LEU A 130 -14.20 7.49 0.75
N VAL A 131 -14.18 7.93 2.01
CA VAL A 131 -14.04 9.35 2.37
C VAL A 131 -12.57 9.69 2.56
N GLU A 132 -12.10 10.74 1.91
CA GLU A 132 -10.73 11.24 2.08
C GLU A 132 -10.45 11.60 3.55
N PRO A 133 -9.26 11.24 4.06
CA PRO A 133 -8.05 10.73 3.38
C PRO A 133 -8.01 9.22 3.19
N GLY A 134 -9.08 8.49 3.35
CA GLY A 134 -9.15 7.03 3.21
C GLY A 134 -8.88 6.25 4.51
N SER A 135 -8.44 6.91 5.56
CA SER A 135 -8.20 6.31 6.88
C SER A 135 -9.44 6.35 7.77
N PHE A 136 -9.41 5.55 8.84
CA PHE A 136 -10.45 5.51 9.86
C PHE A 136 -9.97 6.19 11.14
N ASP A 137 -10.59 7.28 11.54
CA ASP A 137 -10.36 7.91 12.83
C ASP A 137 -11.16 7.19 13.93
N LEU A 138 -10.53 6.21 14.55
CA LEU A 138 -11.17 5.39 15.58
C LEU A 138 -11.56 6.18 16.84
N ALA A 139 -10.98 7.36 17.07
CA ALA A 139 -11.33 8.20 18.23
C ALA A 139 -12.72 8.83 18.05
N ASN A 140 -13.06 9.22 16.81
CA ASN A 140 -14.32 9.88 16.47
C ASN A 140 -15.25 9.02 15.61
N ILE A 141 -14.98 7.72 15.49
CA ILE A 141 -15.66 6.82 14.55
C ILE A 141 -17.17 6.70 14.79
N LYS A 142 -17.62 6.88 16.04
CA LYS A 142 -19.03 6.77 16.40
C LYS A 142 -19.90 7.88 15.79
N ASP A 143 -19.28 9.03 15.55
CA ASP A 143 -19.96 10.21 15.00
C ASP A 143 -19.79 10.30 13.47
N GLN A 144 -19.11 9.32 12.87
CA GLN A 144 -18.87 9.30 11.43
C GLN A 144 -19.92 8.45 10.71
N GLU A 145 -20.39 8.99 9.60
CA GLU A 145 -21.19 8.31 8.61
C GLU A 145 -20.34 8.09 7.37
N LEU A 146 -20.15 6.84 6.97
CA LEU A 146 -19.25 6.45 5.89
C LEU A 146 -20.08 5.88 4.72
N PRO A 147 -20.02 6.46 3.52
CA PRO A 147 -20.78 5.98 2.37
C PRO A 147 -20.33 4.59 1.91
N GLY A 148 -19.12 4.18 2.29
CA GLY A 148 -18.59 2.87 1.95
C GLY A 148 -17.10 2.72 2.24
N ILE A 149 -16.60 1.57 1.85
CA ILE A 149 -15.18 1.19 1.92
C ILE A 149 -14.69 0.63 0.61
N SER A 150 -13.41 0.73 0.36
CA SER A 150 -12.69 0.08 -0.71
C SER A 150 -11.85 -1.04 -0.15
N LEU A 151 -12.09 -2.27 -0.59
CA LEU A 151 -11.24 -3.43 -0.35
C LEU A 151 -10.25 -3.53 -1.49
N PHE A 152 -8.97 -3.68 -1.22
CA PHE A 152 -7.96 -3.79 -2.27
C PHE A 152 -6.89 -4.82 -1.94
N LEU A 153 -6.49 -5.53 -2.97
CA LEU A 153 -5.52 -6.61 -2.96
C LEU A 153 -4.39 -6.27 -3.92
N VAL A 154 -3.16 -6.32 -3.44
CA VAL A 154 -1.95 -6.08 -4.24
C VAL A 154 -1.30 -7.42 -4.59
N LEU A 155 -1.13 -7.69 -5.88
CA LEU A 155 -0.53 -8.91 -6.39
C LEU A 155 0.84 -8.65 -7.03
N PRO A 156 1.82 -9.53 -6.84
CA PRO A 156 1.78 -10.72 -5.98
C PRO A 156 1.81 -10.36 -4.49
N GLY A 157 1.11 -11.16 -3.68
CA GLY A 157 1.01 -11.01 -2.24
C GLY A 157 1.73 -12.13 -1.46
N PRO A 158 1.51 -12.19 -0.12
CA PRO A 158 2.12 -13.20 0.76
C PRO A 158 1.53 -14.60 0.61
N VAL A 159 0.32 -14.70 0.05
CA VAL A 159 -0.38 -15.96 -0.24
C VAL A 159 -0.68 -16.07 -1.73
N ASP A 160 -1.14 -17.24 -2.17
CA ASP A 160 -1.53 -17.42 -3.58
C ASP A 160 -2.59 -16.41 -4.02
N SER A 161 -2.50 -15.97 -5.26
CA SER A 161 -3.35 -14.89 -5.79
C SER A 161 -4.83 -15.23 -5.82
N VAL A 162 -5.17 -16.50 -6.09
CA VAL A 162 -6.57 -16.99 -6.12
C VAL A 162 -7.09 -17.09 -4.69
N GLU A 163 -6.30 -17.66 -3.79
CA GLU A 163 -6.65 -17.77 -2.37
C GLU A 163 -6.86 -16.38 -1.74
N ALA A 164 -5.96 -15.42 -2.02
CA ALA A 164 -6.08 -14.05 -1.54
C ALA A 164 -7.36 -13.37 -2.03
N PHE A 165 -7.70 -13.59 -3.32
CA PHE A 165 -8.93 -13.06 -3.90
C PHE A 165 -10.18 -13.70 -3.30
N ASP A 166 -10.18 -15.01 -3.12
CA ASP A 166 -11.31 -15.73 -2.52
C ASP A 166 -11.55 -15.28 -1.07
N MET A 167 -10.49 -15.12 -0.27
CA MET A 167 -10.58 -14.55 1.07
C MET A 167 -11.16 -13.13 1.07
N MET A 168 -10.73 -12.28 0.15
CA MET A 168 -11.26 -10.92 0.05
C MET A 168 -12.73 -10.93 -0.35
N MET A 169 -13.13 -11.77 -1.29
CA MET A 169 -14.53 -11.93 -1.73
C MET A 169 -15.44 -12.45 -0.62
N GLU A 170 -15.00 -13.43 0.16
CA GLU A 170 -15.74 -13.96 1.31
C GLU A 170 -15.96 -12.87 2.36
N CYS A 171 -14.91 -12.14 2.70
CA CYS A 171 -15.00 -10.99 3.60
C CYS A 171 -15.94 -9.91 3.07
N ALA A 172 -15.84 -9.57 1.79
CA ALA A 172 -16.71 -8.58 1.15
C ALA A 172 -18.19 -8.99 1.21
N ARG A 173 -18.52 -10.24 0.90
CA ARG A 173 -19.89 -10.77 0.97
C ARG A 173 -20.43 -10.75 2.40
N THR A 174 -19.62 -11.15 3.37
CA THR A 174 -20.00 -11.15 4.79
C THR A 174 -20.30 -9.73 5.27
N LEU A 175 -19.46 -8.75 4.91
CA LEU A 175 -19.72 -7.35 5.22
C LEU A 175 -20.98 -6.81 4.54
N THR A 176 -21.16 -7.13 3.26
CA THR A 176 -22.37 -6.76 2.49
C THR A 176 -23.64 -7.22 3.18
N GLN A 177 -23.64 -8.46 3.67
CA GLN A 177 -24.81 -9.03 4.37
C GLN A 177 -25.02 -8.42 5.75
N SER A 178 -23.93 -8.20 6.52
CA SER A 178 -24.03 -7.69 7.89
C SER A 178 -24.40 -6.22 7.96
N LEU A 179 -24.05 -5.44 6.93
CA LEU A 179 -24.25 -3.98 6.88
C LEU A 179 -25.38 -3.55 5.93
N ASP A 180 -26.09 -4.52 5.31
CA ASP A 180 -27.08 -4.26 4.27
C ASP A 180 -26.53 -3.33 3.15
N GLY A 181 -25.32 -3.66 2.70
CA GLY A 181 -24.61 -2.90 1.68
C GLY A 181 -24.80 -3.47 0.27
N GLU A 182 -24.11 -2.86 -0.68
CA GLU A 182 -23.99 -3.30 -2.07
C GLU A 182 -22.52 -3.43 -2.44
N LEU A 183 -22.18 -4.55 -3.09
CA LEU A 183 -20.81 -4.82 -3.52
C LEU A 183 -20.67 -4.47 -5.00
N LEU A 184 -19.68 -3.60 -5.30
CA LEU A 184 -19.38 -3.16 -6.65
C LEU A 184 -17.94 -3.57 -7.01
N ASP A 185 -17.73 -3.88 -8.27
CA ASP A 185 -16.39 -4.05 -8.85
C ASP A 185 -15.70 -2.69 -9.07
N GLU A 186 -14.48 -2.73 -9.64
CA GLU A 186 -13.72 -1.52 -9.98
C GLU A 186 -14.46 -0.60 -10.96
N SER A 187 -15.31 -1.17 -11.83
CA SER A 187 -16.10 -0.43 -12.82
C SER A 187 -17.40 0.16 -12.25
N GLY A 188 -17.75 -0.18 -10.99
CA GLY A 188 -19.01 0.22 -10.37
C GLY A 188 -20.20 -0.64 -10.79
N SER A 189 -19.92 -1.87 -11.26
CA SER A 189 -20.91 -2.87 -11.65
C SER A 189 -21.13 -3.87 -10.51
N THR A 190 -22.39 -4.33 -10.34
CA THR A 190 -22.77 -5.38 -9.37
C THR A 190 -22.63 -6.77 -9.96
#